data_86c1a251a9ffbcb79e8f76c111a6dbd4
#
_entry.id   86c1a251a9ffbcb79e8f76c111a6dbd4
#
_cell.length_a   1.000
_cell.length_b   1.000
_cell.length_c   1.000
_cell.angle_alpha   90.00
_cell.angle_beta   90.00
_cell.angle_gamma   90.00
#
_symmetry.space_group_name_H-M   'P 1'
#
loop_
_entity.id
_entity.type
_entity.pdbx_description
1 polymer ?
#
loop_
_entity_poly.entity_id
_entity_poly.type
_entity_poly.pdbx_seq_one_letter_code
_entity_poly.pdbx_strand_id
1 'polypeptide(L)'
;MIILVVNAGSSSLKYQLINMEDESVIAKGNCDRIGIDGHLNHKTSDGRVLDVDCDFPTHTEAFMKLVEALTTGDAKVIDSIDEISAVGHRIVQGADVFDKSVLVTDEVIDQIDDLRELAPVHNHAHALALRACKSVIPANVPQVVVFDTAFHQTMPAKAFMFGLPYEDYEKYHVRKYGFHGTSHRFVSKALAEAMGKNVEDLKIVSCHLGNGSSITAVKGGKSIDTSMGFTPLDGVVMGTRTGSVDPSAVTFVADKHGFTPSQMSEYMNKKSGFLGVSGVGSDNRDIQEAANNGNERAQLVSDMLAYEIQKYIGSYAAAMNGVDAVLFTGGIGENSWEVREAVCENMDYFGIKIDKELNRSIRGKLTKISTPDSKIEVWIVPTNEELLIARDTLALISK
;
A
#
# COMPACT_ATOMS: atom_id res chain seq x y z
N MET A 1 23.03 13.20 -1.48
CA MET A 1 21.78 13.72 -2.11
C MET A 1 20.61 13.43 -1.20
N ILE A 2 19.79 14.44 -0.89
CA ILE A 2 18.68 14.32 0.08
C ILE A 2 17.34 14.39 -0.68
N ILE A 3 16.48 13.41 -0.44
CA ILE A 3 15.14 13.34 -1.08
C ILE A 3 14.06 13.42 -0.01
N LEU A 4 13.11 14.32 -0.20
CA LEU A 4 11.88 14.40 0.57
C LEU A 4 10.83 13.49 -0.07
N VAL A 5 10.33 12.49 0.66
CA VAL A 5 9.24 11.63 0.21
C VAL A 5 7.96 12.05 0.92
N VAL A 6 6.89 12.22 0.15
CA VAL A 6 5.58 12.71 0.62
C VAL A 6 4.47 11.75 0.25
N ASN A 7 3.63 11.45 1.21
CA ASN A 7 2.39 10.71 1.04
C ASN A 7 1.24 11.54 1.63
N ALA A 8 0.52 12.25 0.77
CA ALA A 8 -0.56 13.14 1.15
C ALA A 8 -1.92 12.45 1.00
N GLY A 9 -2.72 12.45 2.04
CA GLY A 9 -4.13 12.08 2.04
C GLY A 9 -5.05 13.31 2.04
N SER A 10 -6.36 13.08 2.12
CA SER A 10 -7.35 14.17 2.15
C SER A 10 -7.23 15.08 3.39
N SER A 11 -6.80 14.55 4.52
CA SER A 11 -6.65 15.27 5.79
C SER A 11 -5.34 15.01 6.50
N SER A 12 -4.34 14.47 5.79
CA SER A 12 -3.03 14.15 6.38
C SER A 12 -1.92 14.25 5.35
N LEU A 13 -0.69 14.49 5.84
CA LEU A 13 0.51 14.53 5.03
C LEU A 13 1.62 13.85 5.82
N LYS A 14 2.04 12.66 5.37
CA LYS A 14 3.19 11.94 5.93
C LYS A 14 4.41 12.20 5.09
N TYR A 15 5.57 12.27 5.73
CA TYR A 15 6.82 12.51 5.02
C TYR A 15 8.01 11.77 5.64
N GLN A 16 9.00 11.54 4.79
CA GLN A 16 10.34 11.10 5.21
C GLN A 16 11.40 11.88 4.43
N LEU A 17 12.43 12.33 5.11
CA LEU A 17 13.62 12.91 4.51
C LEU A 17 14.73 11.85 4.51
N ILE A 18 15.22 11.48 3.33
CA ILE A 18 16.10 10.32 3.13
C ILE A 18 17.43 10.79 2.53
N ASN A 19 18.54 10.38 3.13
CA ASN A 19 19.87 10.52 2.52
C ASN A 19 20.10 9.36 1.54
N MET A 20 20.25 9.66 0.26
CA MET A 20 20.42 8.65 -0.78
C MET A 20 21.85 8.13 -0.96
N GLU A 21 22.79 8.58 -0.15
CA GLU A 21 24.16 8.02 -0.15
C GLU A 21 24.22 6.69 0.62
N ASP A 22 23.44 6.59 1.70
CA ASP A 22 23.36 5.40 2.55
C ASP A 22 21.94 4.90 2.77
N GLU A 23 20.97 5.54 2.12
CA GLU A 23 19.52 5.27 2.21
C GLU A 23 18.95 5.40 3.65
N SER A 24 19.62 6.16 4.50
CA SER A 24 19.17 6.39 5.87
C SER A 24 18.07 7.45 5.95
N VAL A 25 17.11 7.23 6.86
CA VAL A 25 16.08 8.22 7.18
C VAL A 25 16.65 9.27 8.11
N ILE A 26 16.75 10.53 7.65
CA ILE A 26 17.23 11.67 8.44
C ILE A 26 16.13 12.13 9.41
N ALA A 27 14.91 12.25 8.92
CA ALA A 27 13.74 12.61 9.71
C ALA A 27 12.46 12.05 9.07
N LYS A 28 11.40 11.90 9.87
CA LYS A 28 10.07 11.55 9.43
C LYS A 28 9.03 12.31 10.23
N GLY A 29 7.87 12.50 9.65
CA GLY A 29 6.80 13.20 10.34
C GLY A 29 5.43 13.00 9.68
N ASN A 30 4.44 13.56 10.36
CA ASN A 30 3.06 13.47 9.97
C ASN A 30 2.34 14.78 10.36
N CYS A 31 1.68 15.42 9.41
CA CYS A 31 0.72 16.49 9.65
C CYS A 31 -0.67 15.86 9.54
N ASP A 32 -1.36 15.74 10.64
CA ASP A 32 -2.71 15.17 10.71
C ASP A 32 -3.77 16.24 10.84
N ARG A 33 -5.03 15.88 10.52
CA ARG A 33 -6.24 16.68 10.75
C ARG A 33 -6.22 18.01 9.99
N ILE A 34 -5.63 18.01 8.79
CA ILE A 34 -5.63 19.16 7.87
C ILE A 34 -7.08 19.55 7.57
N GLY A 35 -7.37 20.84 7.67
CA GLY A 35 -8.71 21.40 7.49
C GLY A 35 -9.61 21.31 8.74
N ILE A 36 -9.10 20.88 9.88
CA ILE A 36 -9.84 20.78 11.16
C ILE A 36 -9.11 21.57 12.25
N ASP A 37 -8.16 20.97 12.94
CA ASP A 37 -7.47 21.51 14.10
C ASP A 37 -5.99 21.02 14.17
N GLY A 38 -5.44 20.67 13.07
CA GLY A 38 -4.05 20.31 12.78
C GLY A 38 -3.14 19.84 13.92
N HIS A 39 -2.32 18.82 13.62
CA HIS A 39 -1.31 18.33 14.55
C HIS A 39 -0.06 17.89 13.76
N LEU A 40 1.12 18.35 14.19
CA LEU A 40 2.40 17.95 13.65
C LEU A 40 3.14 17.03 14.63
N ASN A 41 3.49 15.84 14.17
CA ASN A 41 4.51 15.01 14.80
C ASN A 41 5.72 14.91 13.87
N HIS A 42 6.89 15.35 14.32
CA HIS A 42 8.15 15.29 13.60
C HIS A 42 9.20 14.61 14.47
N LYS A 43 9.93 13.65 13.93
CA LYS A 43 10.96 12.89 14.64
C LYS A 43 12.22 12.76 13.78
N THR A 44 13.35 13.10 14.36
CA THR A 44 14.67 12.97 13.74
C THR A 44 15.28 11.59 14.00
N SER A 45 16.28 11.20 13.22
CA SER A 45 17.00 9.93 13.38
C SER A 45 17.77 9.83 14.70
N ASP A 46 18.22 10.96 15.26
CA ASP A 46 18.89 11.04 16.56
C ASP A 46 17.94 11.10 17.76
N GLY A 47 16.61 11.02 17.51
CA GLY A 47 15.60 10.87 18.54
C GLY A 47 14.97 12.18 19.05
N ARG A 48 15.34 13.36 18.51
CA ARG A 48 14.64 14.62 18.81
C ARG A 48 13.22 14.56 18.24
N VAL A 49 12.27 15.15 18.96
CA VAL A 49 10.84 15.11 18.58
C VAL A 49 10.27 16.52 18.70
N LEU A 50 9.51 16.93 17.70
CA LEU A 50 8.59 18.06 17.76
C LEU A 50 7.17 17.50 17.62
N ASP A 51 6.35 17.69 18.65
CA ASP A 51 4.98 17.20 18.74
C ASP A 51 4.12 18.39 19.19
N VAL A 52 3.32 18.94 18.26
CA VAL A 52 2.65 20.24 18.47
C VAL A 52 1.35 20.35 17.69
N ASP A 53 0.34 20.90 18.36
CA ASP A 53 -0.90 21.34 17.71
C ASP A 53 -0.62 22.61 16.91
N CYS A 54 -1.09 22.64 15.66
CA CYS A 54 -0.92 23.76 14.75
C CYS A 54 -2.06 23.81 13.73
N ASP A 55 -2.43 25.00 13.32
CA ASP A 55 -3.51 25.19 12.36
C ASP A 55 -3.00 24.87 10.93
N PHE A 56 -3.69 23.95 10.26
CA PHE A 56 -3.48 23.60 8.86
C PHE A 56 -4.78 23.77 8.09
N PRO A 57 -5.18 24.99 7.70
CA PRO A 57 -6.39 25.20 6.88
C PRO A 57 -6.36 24.38 5.59
N THR A 58 -5.18 24.25 4.97
CA THR A 58 -4.97 23.51 3.74
C THR A 58 -3.66 22.73 3.76
N HIS A 59 -3.40 21.96 2.71
CA HIS A 59 -2.11 21.27 2.51
C HIS A 59 -0.94 22.26 2.37
N THR A 60 -1.18 23.51 1.95
CA THR A 60 -0.12 24.52 1.83
C THR A 60 0.49 24.84 3.20
N GLU A 61 -0.34 25.11 4.21
CA GLU A 61 0.14 25.38 5.57
C GLU A 61 0.82 24.15 6.17
N ALA A 62 0.30 22.94 5.87
CA ALA A 62 0.95 21.69 6.29
C ALA A 62 2.34 21.53 5.68
N PHE A 63 2.53 21.85 4.38
CA PHE A 63 3.86 21.87 3.75
C PHE A 63 4.77 22.95 4.33
N MET A 64 4.26 24.15 4.56
CA MET A 64 5.04 25.23 5.19
C MET A 64 5.54 24.81 6.58
N LYS A 65 4.69 24.17 7.37
CA LYS A 65 5.05 23.71 8.72
C LYS A 65 6.00 22.52 8.69
N LEU A 66 5.85 21.63 7.71
CA LEU A 66 6.83 20.57 7.46
C LEU A 66 8.21 21.16 7.17
N VAL A 67 8.32 22.14 6.28
CA VAL A 67 9.58 22.82 5.95
C VAL A 67 10.16 23.53 7.17
N GLU A 68 9.32 24.24 7.93
CA GLU A 68 9.74 24.87 9.19
C GLU A 68 10.33 23.83 10.16
N ALA A 69 9.68 22.69 10.35
CA ALA A 69 10.16 21.63 11.24
C ALA A 69 11.50 21.01 10.77
N LEU A 70 11.74 20.94 9.47
CA LEU A 70 13.01 20.45 8.91
C LEU A 70 14.16 21.46 9.09
N THR A 71 13.86 22.77 9.04
CA THR A 71 14.88 23.83 8.91
C THR A 71 15.07 24.71 10.14
N THR A 72 14.14 24.67 11.12
CA THR A 72 14.16 25.55 12.28
C THR A 72 13.93 24.81 13.60
N GLY A 73 14.28 25.46 14.70
CA GLY A 73 14.08 24.93 16.06
C GLY A 73 15.04 23.80 16.44
N ASP A 74 14.76 23.17 17.60
CA ASP A 74 15.64 22.16 18.17
C ASP A 74 15.64 20.82 17.42
N ALA A 75 14.58 20.54 16.66
CA ALA A 75 14.44 19.33 15.88
C ALA A 75 14.84 19.49 14.40
N LYS A 76 15.43 20.61 14.00
CA LYS A 76 15.91 20.83 12.63
C LYS A 76 16.95 19.79 12.21
N VAL A 77 16.95 19.42 10.93
CA VAL A 77 17.86 18.41 10.35
C VAL A 77 18.62 18.90 9.11
N ILE A 78 18.18 20.01 8.53
CA ILE A 78 18.86 20.73 7.44
C ILE A 78 18.90 22.23 7.75
N ASP A 79 19.86 22.96 7.20
CA ASP A 79 19.99 24.40 7.42
C ASP A 79 19.14 25.23 6.46
N SER A 80 18.87 24.71 5.27
CA SER A 80 18.05 25.35 4.23
C SER A 80 17.25 24.31 3.45
N ILE A 81 16.09 24.72 2.96
CA ILE A 81 15.29 23.92 2.02
C ILE A 81 16.04 23.62 0.71
N ASP A 82 17.05 24.41 0.36
CA ASP A 82 17.89 24.20 -0.83
C ASP A 82 18.76 22.93 -0.74
N GLU A 83 18.88 22.33 0.44
CA GLU A 83 19.55 21.04 0.60
C GLU A 83 18.70 19.87 0.08
N ILE A 84 17.37 20.06 -0.07
CA ILE A 84 16.49 19.06 -0.66
C ILE A 84 16.76 19.01 -2.16
N SER A 85 17.30 17.88 -2.60
CA SER A 85 17.68 17.67 -4.00
C SER A 85 16.49 17.36 -4.89
N ALA A 86 15.44 16.72 -4.35
CA ALA A 86 14.19 16.42 -5.04
C ALA A 86 13.07 16.02 -4.08
N VAL A 87 11.82 16.01 -4.59
CA VAL A 87 10.65 15.53 -3.85
C VAL A 87 10.01 14.36 -4.60
N GLY A 88 9.77 13.24 -3.91
CA GLY A 88 9.00 12.11 -4.43
C GLY A 88 7.62 12.05 -3.79
N HIS A 89 6.56 11.91 -4.60
CA HIS A 89 5.18 11.85 -4.14
C HIS A 89 4.55 10.51 -4.46
N ARG A 90 3.81 9.94 -3.50
CA ARG A 90 2.93 8.80 -3.74
C ARG A 90 1.60 9.24 -4.29
N ILE A 91 1.15 8.60 -5.37
CA ILE A 91 -0.18 8.78 -5.97
C ILE A 91 -0.88 7.41 -6.01
N VAL A 92 -2.13 7.37 -5.55
CA VAL A 92 -2.88 6.11 -5.45
C VAL A 92 -3.31 5.60 -6.82
N GLN A 93 -3.89 6.46 -7.67
CA GLN A 93 -4.46 6.03 -8.94
C GLN A 93 -3.80 6.74 -10.13
N GLY A 94 -3.16 5.97 -11.00
CA GLY A 94 -2.57 6.43 -12.25
C GLY A 94 -3.32 5.95 -13.49
N ALA A 95 -4.38 5.17 -13.31
CA ALA A 95 -5.16 4.50 -14.34
C ALA A 95 -4.26 3.72 -15.33
N ASP A 96 -4.63 3.69 -16.58
CA ASP A 96 -3.83 3.22 -17.72
C ASP A 96 -3.04 4.35 -18.41
N VAL A 97 -3.05 5.54 -17.80
CA VAL A 97 -2.30 6.73 -18.26
C VAL A 97 -0.85 6.68 -17.79
N PHE A 98 -0.61 6.20 -16.56
CA PHE A 98 0.72 6.18 -15.96
C PHE A 98 1.17 4.74 -15.67
N ASP A 99 2.12 4.24 -16.46
CA ASP A 99 2.74 2.92 -16.31
C ASP A 99 4.08 2.94 -15.55
N LYS A 100 4.54 4.11 -15.17
CA LYS A 100 5.82 4.37 -14.48
C LYS A 100 5.80 5.69 -13.73
N SER A 101 6.83 5.90 -12.92
CA SER A 101 7.09 7.18 -12.25
C SER A 101 7.47 8.26 -13.28
N VAL A 102 6.98 9.49 -13.08
CA VAL A 102 7.20 10.62 -13.99
C VAL A 102 7.53 11.91 -13.22
N LEU A 103 8.20 12.86 -13.90
CA LEU A 103 8.43 14.22 -13.40
C LEU A 103 7.09 14.96 -13.31
N VAL A 104 6.93 15.76 -12.25
CA VAL A 104 5.76 16.60 -12.05
C VAL A 104 5.81 17.81 -12.97
N THR A 105 4.78 17.96 -13.80
CA THR A 105 4.47 19.18 -14.57
C THR A 105 3.04 19.61 -14.25
N ASP A 106 2.60 20.76 -14.70
CA ASP A 106 1.21 21.18 -14.51
C ASP A 106 0.24 20.24 -15.23
N GLU A 107 0.61 19.74 -16.41
CA GLU A 107 -0.16 18.77 -17.18
C GLU A 107 -0.30 17.43 -16.42
N VAL A 108 0.78 16.97 -15.77
CA VAL A 108 0.73 15.74 -14.94
C VAL A 108 -0.20 15.93 -13.73
N ILE A 109 -0.16 17.09 -13.09
CA ILE A 109 -1.08 17.40 -11.97
C ILE A 109 -2.53 17.42 -12.44
N ASP A 110 -2.81 18.05 -13.60
CA ASP A 110 -4.15 18.12 -14.16
C ASP A 110 -4.66 16.72 -14.56
N GLN A 111 -3.83 15.89 -15.19
CA GLN A 111 -4.15 14.49 -15.50
C GLN A 111 -4.47 13.67 -14.23
N ILE A 112 -3.71 13.85 -13.15
CA ILE A 112 -3.99 13.19 -11.85
C ILE A 112 -5.34 13.65 -11.30
N ASP A 113 -5.65 14.95 -11.40
CA ASP A 113 -6.93 15.50 -10.95
C ASP A 113 -8.11 15.01 -11.81
N ASP A 114 -7.93 14.86 -13.12
CA ASP A 114 -8.95 14.32 -14.03
C ASP A 114 -9.30 12.86 -13.71
N LEU A 115 -8.35 12.09 -13.17
CA LEU A 115 -8.58 10.72 -12.69
C LEU A 115 -9.37 10.65 -11.37
N ARG A 116 -9.89 11.77 -10.85
CA ARG A 116 -10.72 11.80 -9.62
C ARG A 116 -11.98 10.94 -9.70
N GLU A 117 -12.55 10.72 -10.89
CA GLU A 117 -13.70 9.84 -11.05
C GLU A 117 -13.39 8.37 -10.68
N LEU A 118 -12.16 7.93 -10.94
CA LEU A 118 -11.68 6.58 -10.58
C LEU A 118 -11.24 6.48 -9.11
N ALA A 119 -10.81 7.58 -8.50
CA ALA A 119 -10.34 7.63 -7.12
C ALA A 119 -10.80 8.93 -6.42
N PRO A 120 -12.11 9.10 -6.18
CA PRO A 120 -12.68 10.39 -5.74
C PRO A 120 -12.16 10.85 -4.38
N VAL A 121 -11.78 9.91 -3.51
CA VAL A 121 -11.26 10.22 -2.16
C VAL A 121 -9.77 10.59 -2.18
N HIS A 122 -9.03 10.20 -3.21
CA HIS A 122 -7.57 10.30 -3.23
C HIS A 122 -7.03 11.30 -4.25
N ASN A 123 -7.37 11.16 -5.53
CA ASN A 123 -6.66 11.87 -6.60
C ASN A 123 -6.82 13.39 -6.56
N HIS A 124 -8.01 13.89 -6.22
CA HIS A 124 -8.17 15.33 -6.03
C HIS A 124 -7.29 15.87 -4.88
N ALA A 125 -7.23 15.16 -3.75
CA ALA A 125 -6.37 15.53 -2.63
C ALA A 125 -4.88 15.48 -3.02
N HIS A 126 -4.47 14.47 -3.81
CA HIS A 126 -3.11 14.40 -4.34
C HIS A 126 -2.77 15.59 -5.24
N ALA A 127 -3.66 15.99 -6.16
CA ALA A 127 -3.45 17.13 -7.02
C ALA A 127 -3.33 18.43 -6.21
N LEU A 128 -4.17 18.63 -5.19
CA LEU A 128 -4.06 19.78 -4.28
C LEU A 128 -2.73 19.78 -3.52
N ALA A 129 -2.29 18.62 -3.01
CA ALA A 129 -1.02 18.50 -2.31
C ALA A 129 0.19 18.76 -3.24
N LEU A 130 0.14 18.31 -4.50
CA LEU A 130 1.17 18.61 -5.50
C LEU A 130 1.26 20.10 -5.80
N ARG A 131 0.12 20.77 -5.99
CA ARG A 131 0.07 22.24 -6.17
C ARG A 131 0.59 22.98 -4.94
N ALA A 132 0.22 22.53 -3.73
CA ALA A 132 0.72 23.08 -2.48
C ALA A 132 2.24 22.92 -2.36
N CYS A 133 2.77 21.73 -2.64
CA CYS A 133 4.21 21.47 -2.64
C CYS A 133 4.94 22.39 -3.62
N LYS A 134 4.44 22.54 -4.86
CA LYS A 134 5.01 23.48 -5.87
C LYS A 134 5.04 24.92 -5.40
N SER A 135 4.11 25.35 -4.55
CA SER A 135 4.08 26.73 -4.04
C SER A 135 5.07 26.99 -2.90
N VAL A 136 5.51 25.95 -2.21
CA VAL A 136 6.38 26.03 -1.00
C VAL A 136 7.82 25.65 -1.31
N ILE A 137 8.02 24.61 -2.11
CA ILE A 137 9.36 24.09 -2.49
C ILE A 137 9.91 24.94 -3.64
N PRO A 138 11.22 25.31 -3.63
CA PRO A 138 11.84 26.07 -4.70
C PRO A 138 11.64 25.45 -6.09
N ALA A 139 11.38 26.27 -7.11
CA ALA A 139 11.04 25.81 -8.46
C ALA A 139 12.16 25.02 -9.17
N ASN A 140 13.41 25.15 -8.71
CA ASN A 140 14.56 24.41 -9.22
C ASN A 140 14.68 23.01 -8.61
N VAL A 141 13.89 22.66 -7.59
CA VAL A 141 13.85 21.32 -6.97
C VAL A 141 12.87 20.45 -7.75
N PRO A 142 13.35 19.43 -8.49
CA PRO A 142 12.49 18.55 -9.27
C PRO A 142 11.58 17.73 -8.38
N GLN A 143 10.37 17.47 -8.85
CA GLN A 143 9.40 16.64 -8.17
C GLN A 143 9.01 15.44 -9.04
N VAL A 144 8.78 14.28 -8.45
CA VAL A 144 8.43 13.03 -9.11
C VAL A 144 7.18 12.44 -8.47
N VAL A 145 6.29 11.90 -9.29
CA VAL A 145 5.13 11.12 -8.83
C VAL A 145 5.34 9.63 -9.09
N VAL A 146 5.00 8.82 -8.10
CA VAL A 146 5.06 7.35 -8.13
C VAL A 146 3.67 6.80 -7.86
N PHE A 147 3.17 5.94 -8.73
CA PHE A 147 1.79 5.48 -8.70
C PHE A 147 1.68 4.06 -8.13
N ASP A 148 0.73 3.84 -7.22
CA ASP A 148 0.44 2.51 -6.67
C ASP A 148 -0.02 1.52 -7.75
N THR A 149 -0.65 2.01 -8.81
CA THR A 149 -1.17 1.19 -9.92
C THR A 149 -0.12 0.88 -11.00
N ALA A 150 0.99 1.61 -11.06
CA ALA A 150 1.95 1.51 -12.17
C ALA A 150 2.58 0.12 -12.29
N PHE A 151 2.94 -0.54 -11.18
CA PHE A 151 3.50 -1.88 -11.19
C PHE A 151 2.56 -2.92 -11.82
N HIS A 152 1.25 -2.71 -11.70
CA HIS A 152 0.21 -3.61 -12.20
C HIS A 152 -0.15 -3.36 -13.68
N GLN A 153 0.41 -2.35 -14.34
CA GLN A 153 0.16 -2.09 -15.76
C GLN A 153 0.74 -3.18 -16.68
N THR A 154 1.57 -4.07 -16.13
CA THR A 154 2.08 -5.26 -16.85
C THR A 154 1.10 -6.44 -16.90
N MET A 155 -0.06 -6.35 -16.25
CA MET A 155 -1.09 -7.38 -16.32
C MET A 155 -1.61 -7.56 -17.75
N PRO A 156 -1.75 -8.79 -18.26
CA PRO A 156 -2.36 -9.04 -19.56
C PRO A 156 -3.88 -8.77 -19.53
N ALA A 157 -4.47 -8.47 -20.67
CA ALA A 157 -5.89 -8.13 -20.79
C ALA A 157 -6.83 -9.16 -20.13
N LYS A 158 -6.53 -10.45 -20.28
CA LYS A 158 -7.31 -11.54 -19.66
C LYS A 158 -7.32 -11.52 -18.13
N ALA A 159 -6.36 -10.81 -17.49
CA ALA A 159 -6.28 -10.67 -16.03
C ALA A 159 -6.94 -9.38 -15.54
N PHE A 160 -6.88 -8.29 -16.31
CA PHE A 160 -7.43 -7.02 -15.89
C PHE A 160 -8.87 -6.76 -16.35
N MET A 161 -9.38 -7.46 -17.37
CA MET A 161 -10.74 -7.26 -17.87
C MET A 161 -11.78 -7.89 -16.95
N PHE A 162 -12.87 -7.15 -16.71
CA PHE A 162 -14.08 -7.71 -16.12
C PHE A 162 -15.00 -8.26 -17.22
N GLY A 163 -15.87 -9.22 -16.89
CA GLY A 163 -16.86 -9.78 -17.79
C GLY A 163 -18.08 -8.88 -18.01
N LEU A 164 -17.86 -7.56 -18.07
CA LEU A 164 -18.84 -6.54 -18.41
C LEU A 164 -18.83 -6.27 -19.91
N PRO A 165 -19.82 -5.55 -20.48
CA PRO A 165 -19.75 -5.09 -21.87
C PRO A 165 -18.43 -4.39 -22.15
N TYR A 166 -17.80 -4.73 -23.29
CA TYR A 166 -16.48 -4.20 -23.63
C TYR A 166 -16.47 -2.67 -23.75
N GLU A 167 -17.58 -2.09 -24.09
CA GLU A 167 -17.80 -0.63 -24.18
C GLU A 167 -17.59 0.09 -22.84
N ASP A 168 -17.86 -0.57 -21.70
CA ASP A 168 -17.62 0.02 -20.37
C ASP A 168 -16.11 0.18 -20.09
N TYR A 169 -15.30 -0.73 -20.62
CA TYR A 169 -13.86 -0.57 -20.60
C TYR A 169 -13.40 0.58 -21.51
N GLU A 170 -13.88 0.63 -22.75
CA GLU A 170 -13.46 1.66 -23.73
C GLU A 170 -13.88 3.07 -23.33
N LYS A 171 -15.07 3.24 -22.77
CA LYS A 171 -15.62 4.58 -22.45
C LYS A 171 -15.30 5.05 -21.04
N TYR A 172 -15.28 4.13 -20.07
CA TYR A 172 -15.21 4.47 -18.66
C TYR A 172 -13.97 3.89 -17.97
N HIS A 173 -13.07 3.25 -18.72
CA HIS A 173 -11.85 2.63 -18.21
C HIS A 173 -12.12 1.63 -17.08
N VAL A 174 -13.27 0.91 -17.14
CA VAL A 174 -13.65 -0.09 -16.13
C VAL A 174 -12.84 -1.35 -16.32
N ARG A 175 -11.78 -1.47 -15.51
CA ARG A 175 -10.86 -2.61 -15.49
C ARG A 175 -10.26 -2.79 -14.09
N LYS A 176 -9.61 -3.92 -13.85
CA LYS A 176 -8.75 -4.10 -12.68
C LYS A 176 -7.47 -3.25 -12.83
N TYR A 177 -7.17 -2.41 -11.84
CA TYR A 177 -5.95 -1.63 -11.75
C TYR A 177 -4.94 -2.25 -10.79
N GLY A 178 -5.40 -2.68 -9.60
CA GLY A 178 -4.54 -3.12 -8.53
C GLY A 178 -3.86 -1.97 -7.79
N PHE A 179 -3.44 -2.21 -6.56
CA PHE A 179 -2.85 -1.20 -5.68
C PHE A 179 -1.71 -1.80 -4.86
N HIS A 180 -1.05 -1.00 -4.02
CA HIS A 180 0.18 -1.38 -3.31
C HIS A 180 1.31 -1.80 -4.28
N GLY A 181 1.28 -1.35 -5.52
CA GLY A 181 2.26 -1.73 -6.53
C GLY A 181 3.68 -1.35 -6.15
N THR A 182 3.85 -0.20 -5.48
CA THR A 182 5.15 0.25 -4.93
C THR A 182 5.68 -0.78 -3.93
N SER A 183 4.84 -1.25 -3.00
CA SER A 183 5.21 -2.29 -2.03
C SER A 183 5.54 -3.62 -2.72
N HIS A 184 4.65 -4.14 -3.56
CA HIS A 184 4.86 -5.43 -4.25
C HIS A 184 6.14 -5.43 -5.09
N ARG A 185 6.45 -4.32 -5.77
CA ARG A 185 7.69 -4.15 -6.54
C ARG A 185 8.91 -4.16 -5.64
N PHE A 186 8.87 -3.44 -4.52
CA PHE A 186 9.96 -3.38 -3.55
C PHE A 186 10.26 -4.76 -2.96
N VAL A 187 9.25 -5.40 -2.37
CA VAL A 187 9.45 -6.67 -1.65
C VAL A 187 9.80 -7.84 -2.56
N SER A 188 9.35 -7.83 -3.82
CA SER A 188 9.74 -8.87 -4.79
C SER A 188 11.22 -8.80 -5.14
N LYS A 189 11.78 -7.61 -5.28
CA LYS A 189 13.23 -7.42 -5.48
C LYS A 189 14.02 -7.77 -4.23
N ALA A 190 13.59 -7.29 -3.07
CA ALA A 190 14.26 -7.58 -1.79
C ALA A 190 14.26 -9.10 -1.50
N LEU A 191 13.17 -9.81 -1.83
CA LEU A 191 13.12 -11.26 -1.73
C LEU A 191 14.14 -11.93 -2.66
N ALA A 192 14.19 -11.53 -3.93
CA ALA A 192 15.11 -12.10 -4.91
C ALA A 192 16.57 -11.92 -4.48
N GLU A 193 16.92 -10.74 -3.98
CA GLU A 193 18.24 -10.45 -3.39
C GLU A 193 18.53 -11.37 -2.19
N ALA A 194 17.58 -11.54 -1.28
CA ALA A 194 17.71 -12.43 -0.12
C ALA A 194 17.85 -13.91 -0.49
N MET A 195 17.22 -14.32 -1.60
CA MET A 195 17.34 -15.66 -2.16
C MET A 195 18.62 -15.86 -2.98
N GLY A 196 19.39 -14.79 -3.27
CA GLY A 196 20.55 -14.84 -4.16
C GLY A 196 20.18 -15.16 -5.62
N LYS A 197 19.01 -14.73 -6.08
CA LYS A 197 18.46 -15.01 -7.41
C LYS A 197 18.08 -13.73 -8.13
N ASN A 198 17.95 -13.79 -9.46
CA ASN A 198 17.38 -12.68 -10.23
C ASN A 198 15.86 -12.73 -10.11
N VAL A 199 15.23 -11.57 -9.94
CA VAL A 199 13.76 -11.47 -9.84
C VAL A 199 13.06 -11.92 -11.13
N GLU A 200 13.73 -11.79 -12.27
CA GLU A 200 13.28 -12.23 -13.59
C GLU A 200 13.10 -13.77 -13.69
N ASP A 201 13.78 -14.52 -12.85
CA ASP A 201 13.72 -15.98 -12.84
C ASP A 201 12.66 -16.53 -11.88
N LEU A 202 12.00 -15.65 -11.10
CA LEU A 202 11.13 -16.04 -9.99
C LEU A 202 9.64 -15.90 -10.31
N LYS A 203 8.85 -16.78 -9.68
CA LYS A 203 7.40 -16.74 -9.55
C LYS A 203 7.03 -16.57 -8.08
N ILE A 204 6.58 -15.39 -7.72
CA ILE A 204 6.34 -14.99 -6.33
C ILE A 204 4.86 -14.70 -6.12
N VAL A 205 4.27 -15.23 -5.07
CA VAL A 205 3.01 -14.70 -4.53
C VAL A 205 3.34 -13.74 -3.40
N SER A 206 3.05 -12.46 -3.63
CA SER A 206 3.33 -11.38 -2.68
C SER A 206 2.05 -11.03 -1.92
N CYS A 207 2.04 -11.24 -0.60
CA CYS A 207 0.93 -10.97 0.29
C CYS A 207 1.23 -9.71 1.10
N HIS A 208 0.76 -8.55 0.62
CA HIS A 208 0.79 -7.30 1.37
C HIS A 208 -0.45 -7.23 2.25
N LEU A 209 -0.27 -7.43 3.55
CA LEU A 209 -1.34 -7.53 4.53
C LEU A 209 -1.24 -6.40 5.55
N GLY A 210 -2.20 -5.50 5.54
CA GLY A 210 -2.34 -4.38 6.45
C GLY A 210 -3.81 -4.08 6.72
N ASN A 211 -4.14 -2.86 7.10
CA ASN A 211 -5.54 -2.42 7.18
C ASN A 211 -6.21 -2.41 5.78
N GLY A 212 -5.44 -2.12 4.73
CA GLY A 212 -5.71 -2.53 3.36
C GLY A 212 -4.80 -3.70 3.01
N SER A 213 -5.32 -4.69 2.26
CA SER A 213 -4.57 -5.91 1.93
C SER A 213 -4.72 -6.27 0.46
N SER A 214 -3.62 -6.71 -0.15
CA SER A 214 -3.63 -7.22 -1.53
C SER A 214 -2.65 -8.38 -1.71
N ILE A 215 -3.03 -9.30 -2.57
CA ILE A 215 -2.22 -10.44 -2.98
C ILE A 215 -1.86 -10.23 -4.44
N THR A 216 -0.60 -10.40 -4.82
CA THR A 216 -0.14 -10.17 -6.20
C THR A 216 0.68 -11.35 -6.71
N ALA A 217 0.37 -11.79 -7.92
CA ALA A 217 1.17 -12.73 -8.69
C ALA A 217 2.28 -11.99 -9.42
N VAL A 218 3.53 -12.20 -9.00
CA VAL A 218 4.72 -11.60 -9.64
C VAL A 218 5.48 -12.69 -10.37
N LYS A 219 5.58 -12.57 -11.69
CA LYS A 219 6.32 -13.48 -12.55
C LYS A 219 7.36 -12.73 -13.36
N GLY A 220 8.62 -13.10 -13.21
CA GLY A 220 9.70 -12.45 -13.94
C GLY A 220 9.83 -10.97 -13.58
N GLY A 221 9.62 -10.60 -12.32
CA GLY A 221 9.66 -9.22 -11.84
C GLY A 221 8.47 -8.34 -12.25
N LYS A 222 7.44 -8.91 -12.88
CA LYS A 222 6.24 -8.21 -13.38
C LYS A 222 4.98 -8.70 -12.68
N SER A 223 4.08 -7.77 -12.35
CA SER A 223 2.73 -8.12 -11.91
C SER A 223 1.95 -8.73 -13.06
N ILE A 224 1.42 -9.93 -12.88
CA ILE A 224 0.57 -10.59 -13.90
C ILE A 224 -0.89 -10.73 -13.46
N ASP A 225 -1.16 -10.60 -12.17
CA ASP A 225 -2.48 -10.50 -11.56
C ASP A 225 -2.38 -9.95 -10.15
N THR A 226 -3.48 -9.38 -9.63
CA THR A 226 -3.55 -8.87 -8.26
C THR A 226 -4.98 -8.93 -7.74
N SER A 227 -5.16 -9.00 -6.42
CA SER A 227 -6.46 -9.18 -5.79
C SER A 227 -7.31 -7.91 -5.73
N MET A 228 -6.71 -6.74 -5.51
CA MET A 228 -7.46 -5.48 -5.60
C MET A 228 -7.87 -5.21 -7.06
N GLY A 229 -9.08 -4.70 -7.24
CA GLY A 229 -9.74 -4.60 -8.53
C GLY A 229 -9.71 -3.21 -9.16
N PHE A 230 -10.90 -2.75 -9.57
CA PHE A 230 -11.14 -1.39 -10.05
C PHE A 230 -10.81 -0.35 -8.98
N THR A 231 -11.11 -0.68 -7.72
CA THR A 231 -10.79 0.11 -6.53
C THR A 231 -10.04 -0.76 -5.50
N PRO A 232 -9.50 -0.17 -4.42
CA PRO A 232 -8.87 -0.94 -3.33
C PRO A 232 -9.88 -1.72 -2.46
N LEU A 233 -11.14 -1.87 -2.89
CA LEU A 233 -12.18 -2.59 -2.15
C LEU A 233 -12.14 -4.10 -2.37
N ASP A 234 -11.87 -4.53 -3.61
CA ASP A 234 -11.88 -5.93 -4.03
C ASP A 234 -10.72 -6.74 -3.45
N GLY A 235 -10.84 -8.05 -3.44
CA GLY A 235 -9.81 -8.97 -2.96
C GLY A 235 -10.18 -9.66 -1.66
N VAL A 236 -9.26 -9.73 -0.72
CA VAL A 236 -9.47 -10.35 0.59
C VAL A 236 -10.23 -9.41 1.54
N VAL A 237 -10.87 -9.98 2.55
CA VAL A 237 -11.48 -9.21 3.66
C VAL A 237 -10.42 -8.36 4.35
N MET A 238 -10.75 -7.10 4.68
CA MET A 238 -9.82 -6.11 5.24
C MET A 238 -10.39 -5.47 6.51
N GLY A 239 -9.70 -4.55 7.12
CA GLY A 239 -10.12 -3.92 8.37
C GLY A 239 -11.57 -3.41 8.38
N THR A 240 -11.96 -2.62 7.36
CA THR A 240 -13.33 -2.08 7.21
C THR A 240 -13.96 -2.38 5.86
N ARG A 241 -13.23 -3.05 4.94
CA ARG A 241 -13.65 -3.32 3.56
C ARG A 241 -14.07 -4.77 3.40
N THR A 242 -15.12 -4.99 2.60
CA THR A 242 -15.67 -6.33 2.37
C THR A 242 -14.66 -7.30 1.75
N GLY A 243 -13.74 -6.84 0.88
CA GLY A 243 -13.14 -7.70 -0.13
C GLY A 243 -14.14 -8.08 -1.22
N SER A 244 -13.85 -9.16 -1.93
CA SER A 244 -14.73 -9.66 -3.01
C SER A 244 -16.08 -10.12 -2.45
N VAL A 245 -17.15 -9.71 -3.11
CA VAL A 245 -18.53 -10.07 -2.75
C VAL A 245 -19.34 -10.27 -4.01
N ASP A 246 -20.34 -11.17 -3.98
CA ASP A 246 -21.26 -11.37 -5.08
C ASP A 246 -22.01 -10.06 -5.41
N PRO A 247 -21.95 -9.55 -6.66
CA PRO A 247 -22.65 -8.33 -7.06
C PRO A 247 -24.16 -8.37 -6.76
N SER A 248 -24.80 -9.55 -6.84
CA SER A 248 -26.21 -9.70 -6.51
C SER A 248 -26.48 -9.55 -5.00
N ALA A 249 -25.53 -9.96 -4.17
CA ALA A 249 -25.64 -9.70 -2.73
C ALA A 249 -25.51 -8.21 -2.42
N VAL A 250 -24.65 -7.48 -3.15
CA VAL A 250 -24.48 -6.02 -3.01
C VAL A 250 -25.80 -5.30 -3.31
N THR A 251 -26.42 -5.60 -4.47
CA THR A 251 -27.69 -4.96 -4.86
C THR A 251 -28.83 -5.34 -3.92
N PHE A 252 -28.89 -6.61 -3.47
CA PHE A 252 -29.89 -7.07 -2.51
C PHE A 252 -29.80 -6.33 -1.17
N VAL A 253 -28.59 -6.19 -0.61
CA VAL A 253 -28.37 -5.47 0.65
C VAL A 253 -28.69 -3.99 0.49
N ALA A 254 -28.29 -3.36 -0.63
CA ALA A 254 -28.64 -1.97 -0.94
C ALA A 254 -30.15 -1.74 -0.95
N ASP A 255 -30.91 -2.62 -1.60
CA ASP A 255 -32.37 -2.58 -1.63
C ASP A 255 -32.98 -2.70 -0.21
N LYS A 256 -32.50 -3.68 0.59
CA LYS A 256 -32.99 -3.91 1.96
C LYS A 256 -32.80 -2.73 2.89
N HIS A 257 -31.69 -1.99 2.72
CA HIS A 257 -31.38 -0.81 3.52
C HIS A 257 -31.89 0.50 2.89
N GLY A 258 -32.36 0.47 1.64
CA GLY A 258 -32.73 1.67 0.90
C GLY A 258 -31.51 2.55 0.56
N PHE A 259 -30.34 1.95 0.37
CA PHE A 259 -29.10 2.67 0.09
C PHE A 259 -29.02 3.13 -1.36
N THR A 260 -28.57 4.36 -1.56
CA THR A 260 -28.06 4.82 -2.87
C THR A 260 -26.73 4.09 -3.19
N PRO A 261 -26.29 4.08 -4.45
CA PRO A 261 -24.99 3.51 -4.83
C PRO A 261 -23.82 4.07 -3.99
N SER A 262 -23.81 5.37 -3.69
CA SER A 262 -22.79 6.01 -2.86
C SER A 262 -22.82 5.51 -1.41
N GLN A 263 -24.01 5.38 -0.82
CA GLN A 263 -24.17 4.84 0.54
C GLN A 263 -23.76 3.37 0.62
N MET A 264 -24.06 2.57 -0.42
CA MET A 264 -23.63 1.19 -0.49
C MET A 264 -22.10 1.08 -0.63
N SER A 265 -21.49 1.94 -1.43
CA SER A 265 -20.02 2.03 -1.54
C SER A 265 -19.41 2.39 -0.17
N GLU A 266 -19.95 3.36 0.54
CA GLU A 266 -19.48 3.71 1.89
C GLU A 266 -19.63 2.54 2.88
N TYR A 267 -20.76 1.83 2.84
CA TYR A 267 -21.02 0.67 3.68
C TYR A 267 -19.98 -0.43 3.46
N MET A 268 -19.68 -0.76 2.21
CA MET A 268 -18.67 -1.77 1.86
C MET A 268 -17.24 -1.35 2.22
N ASN A 269 -16.93 -0.05 2.16
CA ASN A 269 -15.57 0.46 2.43
C ASN A 269 -15.31 0.75 3.91
N LYS A 270 -16.32 1.17 4.70
CA LYS A 270 -16.11 1.71 6.04
C LYS A 270 -16.81 0.95 7.17
N LYS A 271 -17.81 0.10 6.86
CA LYS A 271 -18.65 -0.58 7.87
C LYS A 271 -18.63 -2.11 7.76
N SER A 272 -17.78 -2.63 6.90
CA SER A 272 -17.67 -4.06 6.59
C SER A 272 -16.35 -4.64 7.10
N GLY A 273 -15.89 -5.72 6.50
CA GLY A 273 -14.60 -6.32 6.84
C GLY A 273 -14.51 -6.85 8.27
N PHE A 274 -13.33 -6.73 8.88
CA PHE A 274 -13.12 -7.18 10.27
C PHE A 274 -14.11 -6.51 11.21
N LEU A 275 -14.29 -5.19 11.09
CA LEU A 275 -15.25 -4.43 11.88
C LEU A 275 -16.67 -4.99 11.72
N GLY A 276 -17.14 -5.16 10.50
CA GLY A 276 -18.52 -5.56 10.21
C GLY A 276 -18.82 -6.99 10.63
N VAL A 277 -17.90 -7.93 10.40
CA VAL A 277 -18.07 -9.34 10.74
C VAL A 277 -17.91 -9.56 12.25
N SER A 278 -16.84 -9.07 12.85
CA SER A 278 -16.56 -9.30 14.28
C SER A 278 -17.44 -8.48 15.22
N GLY A 279 -17.75 -7.24 14.83
CA GLY A 279 -18.34 -6.24 15.72
C GLY A 279 -17.37 -5.70 16.78
N VAL A 280 -16.08 -6.01 16.69
CA VAL A 280 -15.04 -5.60 17.66
C VAL A 280 -14.33 -4.33 17.19
N GLY A 281 -13.68 -4.40 16.03
CA GLY A 281 -12.87 -3.32 15.47
C GLY A 281 -12.28 -3.65 14.11
N SER A 282 -11.45 -2.76 13.59
CA SER A 282 -10.78 -2.92 12.30
C SER A 282 -9.30 -3.31 12.42
N ASP A 283 -8.74 -3.27 13.62
CA ASP A 283 -7.35 -3.62 13.88
C ASP A 283 -7.22 -5.13 14.10
N ASN A 284 -6.31 -5.77 13.36
CA ASN A 284 -6.08 -7.21 13.48
C ASN A 284 -5.63 -7.63 14.89
N ARG A 285 -4.97 -6.76 15.64
CA ARG A 285 -4.54 -7.06 17.01
C ARG A 285 -5.73 -7.23 17.93
N ASP A 286 -6.71 -6.33 17.84
CA ASP A 286 -7.95 -6.38 18.63
C ASP A 286 -8.78 -7.61 18.24
N ILE A 287 -8.78 -7.97 16.94
CA ILE A 287 -9.45 -9.18 16.43
C ILE A 287 -8.82 -10.45 17.02
N GLN A 288 -7.48 -10.55 16.99
CA GLN A 288 -6.77 -11.72 17.55
C GLN A 288 -6.97 -11.82 19.06
N GLU A 289 -6.92 -10.71 19.79
CA GLU A 289 -7.21 -10.68 21.22
C GLU A 289 -8.63 -11.13 21.53
N ALA A 290 -9.62 -10.62 20.80
CA ALA A 290 -11.02 -11.02 20.98
C ALA A 290 -11.25 -12.51 20.67
N ALA A 291 -10.64 -13.03 19.60
CA ALA A 291 -10.70 -14.44 19.23
C ALA A 291 -10.10 -15.33 20.33
N ASN A 292 -8.92 -14.98 20.84
CA ASN A 292 -8.26 -15.68 21.94
C ASN A 292 -9.11 -15.67 23.25
N ASN A 293 -9.94 -14.66 23.42
CA ASN A 293 -10.88 -14.55 24.53
C ASN A 293 -12.25 -15.22 24.24
N GLY A 294 -12.36 -15.99 23.16
CA GLY A 294 -13.53 -16.80 22.82
C GLY A 294 -14.61 -16.07 22.03
N ASN A 295 -14.32 -14.94 21.39
CA ASN A 295 -15.24 -14.29 20.45
C ASN A 295 -15.29 -15.04 19.12
N GLU A 296 -16.36 -15.81 18.89
CA GLU A 296 -16.53 -16.65 17.70
C GLU A 296 -16.54 -15.85 16.38
N ARG A 297 -17.09 -14.62 16.38
CA ARG A 297 -17.12 -13.78 15.18
C ARG A 297 -15.74 -13.17 14.86
N ALA A 298 -14.93 -12.90 15.87
CA ALA A 298 -13.54 -12.48 15.68
C ALA A 298 -12.71 -13.65 15.13
N GLN A 299 -12.90 -14.87 15.65
CA GLN A 299 -12.28 -16.07 15.08
C GLN A 299 -12.72 -16.30 13.63
N LEU A 300 -14.02 -16.20 13.35
CA LEU A 300 -14.57 -16.38 12.00
C LEU A 300 -13.91 -15.44 10.99
N VAL A 301 -13.76 -14.15 11.31
CA VAL A 301 -13.16 -13.21 10.34
C VAL A 301 -11.65 -13.43 10.16
N SER A 302 -10.95 -13.93 11.18
CA SER A 302 -9.56 -14.36 11.08
C SER A 302 -9.42 -15.58 10.15
N ASP A 303 -10.32 -16.54 10.28
CA ASP A 303 -10.38 -17.73 9.42
C ASP A 303 -10.74 -17.36 7.96
N MET A 304 -11.67 -16.42 7.77
CA MET A 304 -12.02 -15.88 6.45
C MET A 304 -10.78 -15.29 5.76
N LEU A 305 -10.02 -14.44 6.46
CA LEU A 305 -8.81 -13.82 5.91
C LEU A 305 -7.80 -14.89 5.47
N ALA A 306 -7.49 -15.85 6.33
CA ALA A 306 -6.54 -16.91 6.03
C ALA A 306 -7.00 -17.76 4.83
N TYR A 307 -8.27 -18.16 4.81
CA TYR A 307 -8.88 -18.94 3.74
C TYR A 307 -8.84 -18.22 2.38
N GLU A 308 -9.17 -16.93 2.36
CA GLU A 308 -9.13 -16.14 1.13
C GLU A 308 -7.70 -15.99 0.60
N ILE A 309 -6.71 -15.75 1.48
CA ILE A 309 -5.30 -15.68 1.08
C ILE A 309 -4.84 -17.02 0.49
N GLN A 310 -5.20 -18.16 1.11
CA GLN A 310 -4.90 -19.50 0.58
C GLN A 310 -5.45 -19.69 -0.84
N LYS A 311 -6.69 -19.27 -1.08
CA LYS A 311 -7.31 -19.33 -2.41
C LYS A 311 -6.56 -18.48 -3.43
N TYR A 312 -6.12 -17.27 -3.06
CA TYR A 312 -5.31 -16.42 -3.95
C TYR A 312 -3.93 -17.05 -4.23
N ILE A 313 -3.25 -17.63 -3.23
CA ILE A 313 -2.00 -18.34 -3.45
C ILE A 313 -2.20 -19.46 -4.46
N GLY A 314 -3.24 -20.29 -4.30
CA GLY A 314 -3.57 -21.38 -5.23
C GLY A 314 -3.90 -20.90 -6.63
N SER A 315 -4.76 -19.87 -6.76
CA SER A 315 -5.15 -19.32 -8.06
C SER A 315 -3.97 -18.68 -8.80
N TYR A 316 -3.10 -17.98 -8.09
CA TYR A 316 -1.93 -17.32 -8.67
C TYR A 316 -0.81 -18.31 -9.03
N ALA A 317 -0.68 -19.40 -8.28
CA ALA A 317 0.17 -20.50 -8.72
C ALA A 317 -0.28 -21.08 -10.06
N ALA A 318 -1.59 -21.26 -10.25
CA ALA A 318 -2.16 -21.70 -11.53
C ALA A 318 -1.89 -20.66 -12.63
N ALA A 319 -2.13 -19.37 -12.36
CA ALA A 319 -1.91 -18.28 -13.33
C ALA A 319 -0.44 -18.17 -13.76
N MET A 320 0.50 -18.41 -12.86
CA MET A 320 1.95 -18.37 -13.12
C MET A 320 2.51 -19.70 -13.67
N ASN A 321 1.75 -20.79 -13.60
CA ASN A 321 2.22 -22.16 -13.82
C ASN A 321 3.37 -22.53 -12.86
N GLY A 322 3.09 -22.41 -11.56
CA GLY A 322 4.01 -22.69 -10.46
C GLY A 322 4.31 -21.48 -9.58
N VAL A 323 4.93 -21.74 -8.44
CA VAL A 323 5.36 -20.73 -7.44
C VAL A 323 6.70 -21.17 -6.87
N ASP A 324 7.66 -20.25 -6.77
CA ASP A 324 8.95 -20.45 -6.13
C ASP A 324 8.92 -19.98 -4.66
N ALA A 325 8.21 -18.91 -4.40
CA ALA A 325 8.11 -18.33 -3.06
C ALA A 325 6.77 -17.63 -2.79
N VAL A 326 6.35 -17.67 -1.53
CA VAL A 326 5.30 -16.84 -0.95
C VAL A 326 5.95 -15.87 0.03
N LEU A 327 5.64 -14.59 -0.05
CA LEU A 327 6.13 -13.60 0.90
C LEU A 327 4.98 -12.90 1.62
N PHE A 328 5.22 -12.55 2.87
CA PHE A 328 4.35 -11.78 3.75
C PHE A 328 4.98 -10.43 4.05
N THR A 329 4.22 -9.36 3.84
CA THR A 329 4.64 -7.97 4.06
C THR A 329 3.47 -7.11 4.53
N GLY A 330 3.73 -5.85 4.85
CA GLY A 330 2.74 -4.95 5.45
C GLY A 330 2.51 -5.25 6.93
N GLY A 331 1.82 -4.36 7.62
CA GLY A 331 1.73 -4.38 9.08
C GLY A 331 1.27 -5.72 9.68
N ILE A 332 0.27 -6.37 9.08
CA ILE A 332 -0.22 -7.70 9.50
C ILE A 332 0.77 -8.78 9.03
N GLY A 333 1.16 -8.76 7.75
CA GLY A 333 2.04 -9.80 7.18
C GLY A 333 3.40 -9.88 7.88
N GLU A 334 3.95 -8.75 8.27
CA GLU A 334 5.25 -8.67 8.96
C GLU A 334 5.17 -9.05 10.46
N ASN A 335 4.05 -8.75 11.13
CA ASN A 335 4.00 -8.80 12.59
C ASN A 335 3.05 -9.84 13.16
N SER A 336 2.02 -10.31 12.43
CA SER A 336 1.09 -11.34 12.92
C SER A 336 1.55 -12.73 12.51
N TRP A 337 2.16 -13.44 13.45
CA TRP A 337 2.55 -14.84 13.25
C TRP A 337 1.31 -15.74 13.10
N GLU A 338 0.21 -15.38 13.76
CA GLU A 338 -1.06 -16.11 13.73
C GLU A 338 -1.61 -16.19 12.30
N VAL A 339 -1.66 -15.04 11.62
CA VAL A 339 -2.14 -14.96 10.24
C VAL A 339 -1.23 -15.77 9.30
N ARG A 340 0.10 -15.64 9.43
CA ARG A 340 1.04 -16.38 8.59
C ARG A 340 0.93 -17.89 8.82
N GLU A 341 0.78 -18.32 10.08
CA GLU A 341 0.61 -19.73 10.43
C GLU A 341 -0.69 -20.28 9.86
N ALA A 342 -1.82 -19.57 10.06
CA ALA A 342 -3.12 -19.96 9.53
C ALA A 342 -3.15 -20.03 7.99
N VAL A 343 -2.51 -19.09 7.29
CA VAL A 343 -2.39 -19.12 5.82
C VAL A 343 -1.57 -20.31 5.35
N CYS A 344 -0.53 -20.72 6.06
CA CYS A 344 0.32 -21.84 5.66
C CYS A 344 -0.20 -23.22 6.14
N GLU A 345 -1.23 -23.22 6.99
CA GLU A 345 -1.83 -24.46 7.48
C GLU A 345 -2.57 -25.20 6.36
N ASN A 346 -2.44 -26.53 6.34
CA ASN A 346 -3.03 -27.37 5.29
C ASN A 346 -2.59 -27.06 3.85
N MET A 347 -1.39 -26.44 3.69
CA MET A 347 -0.78 -26.14 2.39
C MET A 347 0.39 -27.10 2.05
N ASP A 348 0.57 -28.18 2.80
CA ASP A 348 1.61 -29.20 2.59
C ASP A 348 1.46 -29.93 1.25
N TYR A 349 0.22 -30.17 0.79
CA TYR A 349 -0.06 -30.72 -0.54
C TYR A 349 0.49 -29.81 -1.66
N PHE A 350 0.55 -28.52 -1.41
CA PHE A 350 1.07 -27.52 -2.31
C PHE A 350 2.60 -27.40 -2.24
N GLY A 351 3.19 -27.95 -1.18
CA GLY A 351 4.62 -27.96 -0.93
C GLY A 351 5.10 -26.85 0.00
N ILE A 352 4.19 -26.21 0.74
CA ILE A 352 4.49 -25.21 1.75
C ILE A 352 4.58 -25.87 3.11
N LYS A 353 5.72 -25.67 3.79
CA LYS A 353 5.93 -26.05 5.18
C LYS A 353 6.69 -24.95 5.90
N ILE A 354 6.20 -24.49 7.04
CA ILE A 354 6.85 -23.44 7.83
C ILE A 354 7.40 -23.98 9.16
N ASP A 355 8.47 -23.36 9.62
CA ASP A 355 8.97 -23.51 10.99
C ASP A 355 8.11 -22.66 11.92
N LYS A 356 7.17 -23.28 12.63
CA LYS A 356 6.22 -22.61 13.49
C LYS A 356 6.87 -21.87 14.66
N GLU A 357 7.94 -22.41 15.24
CA GLU A 357 8.66 -21.78 16.35
C GLU A 357 9.37 -20.52 15.86
N LEU A 358 10.09 -20.61 14.76
CA LEU A 358 10.72 -19.46 14.14
C LEU A 358 9.67 -18.40 13.74
N ASN A 359 8.58 -18.80 13.06
CA ASN A 359 7.48 -17.88 12.68
C ASN A 359 6.94 -17.10 13.87
N ARG A 360 6.71 -17.78 15.01
CA ARG A 360 6.18 -17.16 16.24
C ARG A 360 7.14 -16.18 16.89
N SER A 361 8.44 -16.35 16.70
CA SER A 361 9.50 -15.53 17.30
C SER A 361 9.84 -14.26 16.51
N ILE A 362 9.48 -14.18 15.22
CA ILE A 362 9.91 -13.10 14.32
C ILE A 362 8.80 -12.08 14.08
N ARG A 363 9.20 -10.81 14.13
CA ARG A 363 8.36 -9.64 13.78
C ARG A 363 9.19 -8.65 12.96
N GLY A 364 8.62 -8.12 11.86
CA GLY A 364 9.17 -7.02 11.08
C GLY A 364 10.62 -7.19 10.58
N LYS A 365 11.09 -8.41 10.39
CA LYS A 365 12.47 -8.70 10.00
C LYS A 365 12.51 -9.62 8.78
N LEU A 366 13.35 -9.28 7.80
CA LEU A 366 13.60 -10.11 6.63
C LEU A 366 14.06 -11.50 7.07
N THR A 367 13.21 -12.52 6.87
CA THR A 367 13.46 -13.86 7.40
C THR A 367 12.76 -14.92 6.56
N LYS A 368 13.48 -15.96 6.18
CA LYS A 368 12.90 -17.20 5.65
C LYS A 368 12.31 -18.01 6.80
N ILE A 369 11.01 -18.30 6.73
CA ILE A 369 10.28 -19.05 7.76
C ILE A 369 9.86 -20.44 7.30
N SER A 370 10.13 -20.82 6.05
CA SER A 370 9.90 -22.19 5.57
C SER A 370 10.97 -23.15 6.08
N THR A 371 10.56 -24.41 6.29
CA THR A 371 11.47 -25.51 6.65
C THR A 371 12.40 -25.86 5.48
N PRO A 372 13.56 -26.53 5.72
CA PRO A 372 14.47 -26.91 4.65
C PRO A 372 13.87 -27.87 3.60
N ASP A 373 12.87 -28.65 3.97
CA ASP A 373 12.16 -29.59 3.09
C ASP A 373 10.92 -29.00 2.41
N SER A 374 10.63 -27.72 2.65
CA SER A 374 9.59 -27.00 1.93
C SER A 374 9.98 -26.81 0.47
N LYS A 375 9.09 -27.17 -0.46
CA LYS A 375 9.31 -26.99 -1.91
C LYS A 375 9.16 -25.52 -2.33
N ILE A 376 8.25 -24.80 -1.69
CA ILE A 376 8.01 -23.39 -1.89
C ILE A 376 8.56 -22.64 -0.69
N GLU A 377 9.41 -21.68 -0.93
CA GLU A 377 9.95 -20.87 0.16
C GLU A 377 8.90 -19.90 0.70
N VAL A 378 8.87 -19.72 2.02
CA VAL A 378 8.00 -18.75 2.69
C VAL A 378 8.85 -17.75 3.45
N TRP A 379 8.59 -16.46 3.22
CA TRP A 379 9.40 -15.37 3.74
C TRP A 379 8.57 -14.29 4.39
N ILE A 380 9.14 -13.63 5.39
CA ILE A 380 8.73 -12.31 5.86
C ILE A 380 9.66 -11.30 5.18
N VAL A 381 9.09 -10.34 4.45
CA VAL A 381 9.86 -9.31 3.74
C VAL A 381 9.29 -7.94 4.10
N PRO A 382 9.93 -7.18 5.00
CA PRO A 382 9.46 -5.85 5.36
C PRO A 382 9.43 -4.92 4.15
N THR A 383 8.31 -4.20 3.98
CA THR A 383 8.18 -3.21 2.92
C THR A 383 8.81 -1.87 3.33
N ASN A 384 9.26 -1.13 2.33
CA ASN A 384 9.72 0.25 2.49
C ASN A 384 9.34 1.04 1.22
N GLU A 385 8.09 1.49 1.18
CA GLU A 385 7.54 2.20 0.02
C GLU A 385 8.20 3.56 -0.17
N GLU A 386 8.50 4.26 0.94
CA GLU A 386 9.16 5.55 0.90
C GLU A 386 10.57 5.46 0.29
N LEU A 387 11.32 4.43 0.63
CA LEU A 387 12.63 4.19 0.03
C LEU A 387 12.53 3.91 -1.48
N LEU A 388 11.51 3.14 -1.90
CA LEU A 388 11.32 2.90 -3.33
C LEU A 388 10.96 4.17 -4.08
N ILE A 389 10.09 5.02 -3.50
CA ILE A 389 9.76 6.33 -4.06
C ILE A 389 11.02 7.21 -4.18
N ALA A 390 11.87 7.21 -3.15
CA ALA A 390 13.13 7.94 -3.20
C ALA A 390 14.09 7.42 -4.28
N ARG A 391 14.21 6.09 -4.42
CA ARG A 391 15.01 5.45 -5.49
C ARG A 391 14.50 5.78 -6.90
N ASP A 392 13.20 5.74 -7.12
CA ASP A 392 12.59 6.14 -8.40
C ASP A 392 12.82 7.63 -8.70
N THR A 393 12.67 8.47 -7.67
CA THR A 393 12.94 9.90 -7.76
C THR A 393 14.38 10.14 -8.17
N LEU A 394 15.33 9.54 -7.46
CA LEU A 394 16.76 9.63 -7.77
C LEU A 394 17.06 9.17 -9.21
N ALA A 395 16.51 8.04 -9.63
CA ALA A 395 16.74 7.49 -10.97
C ALA A 395 16.22 8.39 -12.10
N LEU A 396 15.15 9.15 -11.86
CA LEU A 396 14.60 10.08 -12.86
C LEU A 396 15.37 11.40 -12.96
N ILE A 397 15.86 11.93 -11.84
CA ILE A 397 16.58 13.21 -11.83
C ILE A 397 18.07 13.06 -12.18
N SER A 398 18.61 11.85 -12.17
CA SER A 398 20.02 11.55 -12.51
C SER A 398 20.24 11.28 -14.01
N LYS A 399 19.18 11.34 -14.83
CA LYS A 399 19.22 11.19 -16.29
C LYS A 399 19.44 12.52 -16.96
#